data_33e51bec3305cc2112806098ab72285a
#
_entry.id   33e51bec3305cc2112806098ab72285a
#
_cell.length_a   1.000
_cell.length_b   1.000
_cell.length_c   1.000
_cell.angle_alpha   90.00
_cell.angle_beta   90.00
_cell.angle_gamma   90.00
#
_symmetry.space_group_name_H-M   'P 1'
#
loop_
_entity.id
_entity.type
_entity.pdbx_description
1 polymer ?
#
loop_
_entity_poly.entity_id
_entity_poly.type
_entity_poly.pdbx_seq_one_letter_code
_entity_poly.pdbx_strand_id
1 'polypeptide(L)'
;MERRKEEVEFVERVFKGCLVLTFESEEKWLAKRREFLCASDTAAILGIGFKSNQTIWEDKCDPEAVKKRAHISPQVEMAMAKGKLSESHVRNQYMIDYGITVFDGTNMLLVDTRHLDSNGNPFMAATLDAWFMSSGEDSVPTILEIKRTESWKTFGANPPLGYRAQVLKQMIVTGAKKAVLVGRSVLFGKGPYREVTEREYRFDADDPAVKRDMDGILQEEYKFWHEYVLPKKMPPLILPTPR
;
A
#
# COMPACT_ATOMS: atom_id res chain seq x y z
N MET A 1 -16.73 10.33 0.69
CA MET A 1 -17.09 11.45 -0.22
C MET A 1 -16.66 11.03 -1.61
N GLU A 2 -17.60 10.86 -2.52
CA GLU A 2 -17.37 10.44 -3.89
C GLU A 2 -16.49 11.48 -4.60
N ARG A 3 -15.42 11.02 -5.28
CA ARG A 3 -14.57 11.92 -6.05
C ARG A 3 -15.26 12.31 -7.35
N ARG A 4 -14.95 13.49 -7.86
CA ARG A 4 -15.50 13.98 -9.11
C ARG A 4 -15.03 13.08 -10.27
N LYS A 5 -15.89 12.86 -11.24
CA LYS A 5 -15.59 12.05 -12.43
C LYS A 5 -14.31 12.48 -13.15
N GLU A 6 -14.09 13.78 -13.26
CA GLU A 6 -12.89 14.37 -13.86
C GLU A 6 -11.59 13.98 -13.13
N GLU A 7 -11.65 13.84 -11.81
CA GLU A 7 -10.50 13.45 -10.99
C GLU A 7 -10.16 11.95 -11.20
N VAL A 8 -11.17 11.10 -11.32
CA VAL A 8 -11.00 9.68 -11.65
C VAL A 8 -10.38 9.53 -13.04
N GLU A 9 -10.93 10.19 -14.05
CA GLU A 9 -10.42 10.17 -15.42
C GLU A 9 -8.99 10.71 -15.52
N PHE A 10 -8.63 11.68 -14.68
CA PHE A 10 -7.26 12.20 -14.60
C PHE A 10 -6.30 11.12 -14.06
N VAL A 11 -6.67 10.45 -12.97
CA VAL A 11 -5.84 9.39 -12.37
C VAL A 11 -5.68 8.21 -13.32
N GLU A 12 -6.73 7.79 -14.05
CA GLU A 12 -6.66 6.72 -15.04
C GLU A 12 -5.75 7.07 -16.24
N ARG A 13 -5.71 8.34 -16.63
CA ARG A 13 -4.77 8.81 -17.66
C ARG A 13 -3.32 8.79 -17.19
N VAL A 14 -3.10 9.06 -15.90
CA VAL A 14 -1.76 9.05 -15.29
C VAL A 14 -1.27 7.62 -15.10
N PHE A 15 -2.10 6.76 -14.49
CA PHE A 15 -1.79 5.37 -14.21
C PHE A 15 -2.45 4.45 -15.24
N LYS A 16 -1.90 4.45 -16.46
CA LYS A 16 -2.40 3.65 -17.58
C LYS A 16 -2.44 2.16 -17.24
N GLY A 17 -3.57 1.53 -17.50
CA GLY A 17 -3.80 0.11 -17.18
C GLY A 17 -4.33 -0.09 -15.76
N CYS A 18 -4.80 0.98 -15.10
CA CYS A 18 -5.61 0.90 -13.90
C CYS A 18 -7.05 1.32 -14.17
N LEU A 19 -8.00 0.60 -13.57
CA LEU A 19 -9.36 1.05 -13.33
C LEU A 19 -9.39 1.70 -11.95
N VAL A 20 -9.94 2.91 -11.84
CA VAL A 20 -10.05 3.64 -10.57
C VAL A 20 -11.46 3.52 -10.01
N LEU A 21 -11.58 2.93 -8.83
CA LEU A 21 -12.82 2.81 -8.10
C LEU A 21 -12.86 3.80 -6.92
N THR A 22 -13.98 4.49 -6.75
CA THR A 22 -14.23 5.40 -5.63
C THR A 22 -15.43 4.93 -4.81
N PHE A 23 -15.53 5.35 -3.56
CA PHE A 23 -16.50 4.80 -2.63
C PHE A 23 -17.17 5.90 -1.80
N GLU A 24 -18.44 5.71 -1.54
CA GLU A 24 -19.24 6.61 -0.69
C GLU A 24 -18.91 6.46 0.80
N SER A 25 -18.44 5.27 1.21
CA SER A 25 -18.09 4.97 2.60
C SER A 25 -16.86 4.07 2.72
N GLU A 26 -16.18 4.14 3.87
CA GLU A 26 -15.08 3.25 4.23
C GLU A 26 -15.50 1.78 4.23
N GLU A 27 -16.74 1.49 4.63
CA GLU A 27 -17.28 0.12 4.63
C GLU A 27 -17.36 -0.46 3.21
N LYS A 28 -17.90 0.30 2.24
CA LYS A 28 -17.95 -0.11 0.84
C LYS A 28 -16.55 -0.30 0.26
N TRP A 29 -15.62 0.57 0.60
CA TRP A 29 -14.23 0.46 0.20
C TRP A 29 -13.57 -0.80 0.79
N LEU A 30 -13.74 -1.09 2.08
CA LEU A 30 -13.22 -2.29 2.71
C LEU A 30 -13.81 -3.57 2.10
N ALA A 31 -15.12 -3.57 1.82
CA ALA A 31 -15.79 -4.69 1.16
C ALA A 31 -15.19 -4.96 -0.23
N LYS A 32 -15.01 -3.92 -1.04
CA LYS A 32 -14.45 -4.05 -2.40
C LYS A 32 -12.99 -4.49 -2.40
N ARG A 33 -12.19 -4.02 -1.46
CA ARG A 33 -10.78 -4.45 -1.32
C ARG A 33 -10.61 -5.96 -1.11
N ARG A 34 -11.61 -6.63 -0.53
CA ARG A 34 -11.56 -8.08 -0.31
C ARG A 34 -11.60 -8.89 -1.61
N GLU A 35 -12.08 -8.31 -2.69
CA GLU A 35 -12.11 -8.95 -4.00
C GLU A 35 -10.73 -9.01 -4.69
N PHE A 36 -9.71 -8.33 -4.14
CA PHE A 36 -8.38 -8.20 -4.72
C PHE A 36 -7.27 -8.50 -3.72
N LEU A 37 -6.09 -8.91 -4.20
CA LEU A 37 -4.86 -8.83 -3.42
C LEU A 37 -4.38 -7.37 -3.44
N CYS A 38 -4.50 -6.72 -2.29
CA CYS A 38 -4.11 -5.31 -2.14
C CYS A 38 -2.62 -5.17 -1.77
N ALA A 39 -2.02 -4.03 -2.06
CA ALA A 39 -0.60 -3.78 -1.77
C ALA A 39 -0.22 -4.01 -0.29
N SER A 40 -1.15 -3.75 0.64
CA SER A 40 -0.94 -4.04 2.07
C SER A 40 -0.97 -5.53 2.44
N ASP A 41 -1.41 -6.41 1.54
CA ASP A 41 -1.51 -7.86 1.77
C ASP A 41 -0.19 -8.57 1.42
N THR A 42 0.59 -8.00 0.50
CA THR A 42 1.84 -8.54 -0.06
C THR A 42 2.80 -9.03 1.02
N ALA A 43 3.04 -8.21 2.04
CA ALA A 43 3.97 -8.57 3.11
C ALA A 43 3.57 -9.84 3.87
N ALA A 44 2.27 -10.07 4.05
CA ALA A 44 1.75 -11.27 4.72
C ALA A 44 1.86 -12.51 3.82
N ILE A 45 1.59 -12.36 2.52
CA ILE A 45 1.74 -13.43 1.53
C ILE A 45 3.20 -13.91 1.47
N LEU A 46 4.15 -12.99 1.54
CA LEU A 46 5.60 -13.27 1.54
C LEU A 46 6.15 -13.71 2.91
N GLY A 47 5.35 -13.72 3.98
CA GLY A 47 5.81 -14.06 5.33
C GLY A 47 6.72 -13.02 6.00
N ILE A 48 6.75 -11.79 5.50
CA ILE A 48 7.57 -10.68 6.01
C ILE A 48 6.76 -9.56 6.67
N GLY A 49 5.45 -9.80 6.87
CA GLY A 49 4.50 -8.85 7.45
C GLY A 49 4.15 -9.17 8.91
N PHE A 50 3.12 -8.48 9.41
CA PHE A 50 2.59 -8.70 10.77
C PHE A 50 1.49 -9.75 10.84
N LYS A 51 0.82 -10.00 9.71
CA LYS A 51 -0.24 -10.98 9.55
C LYS A 51 0.32 -12.23 8.89
N SER A 52 -0.31 -13.37 9.12
CA SER A 52 -0.03 -14.58 8.36
C SER A 52 -0.69 -14.53 6.97
N ASN A 53 -0.20 -15.34 6.06
CA ASN A 53 -0.81 -15.54 4.75
C ASN A 53 -2.22 -16.14 4.87
N GLN A 54 -2.49 -16.97 5.87
CA GLN A 54 -3.83 -17.50 6.14
C GLN A 54 -4.82 -16.40 6.52
N THR A 55 -4.38 -15.39 7.29
CA THR A 55 -5.22 -14.21 7.58
C THR A 55 -5.66 -13.49 6.30
N ILE A 56 -4.78 -13.38 5.31
CA ILE A 56 -5.14 -12.79 4.01
C ILE A 56 -6.11 -13.69 3.25
N TRP A 57 -5.87 -15.00 3.23
CA TRP A 57 -6.80 -15.93 2.60
C TRP A 57 -8.20 -15.88 3.23
N GLU A 58 -8.31 -15.86 4.56
CA GLU A 58 -9.59 -15.69 5.26
C GLU A 58 -10.27 -14.37 4.89
N ASP A 59 -9.52 -13.26 4.78
CA ASP A 59 -10.07 -11.96 4.35
C ASP A 59 -10.69 -12.02 2.94
N LYS A 60 -10.20 -12.89 2.05
CA LYS A 60 -10.71 -13.05 0.68
C LYS A 60 -11.79 -14.12 0.55
N CYS A 61 -11.70 -15.20 1.33
CA CYS A 61 -12.47 -16.42 1.12
C CYS A 61 -13.49 -16.73 2.23
N ASP A 62 -13.32 -16.20 3.45
CA ASP A 62 -14.15 -16.51 4.62
C ASP A 62 -14.75 -15.25 5.27
N PRO A 63 -15.95 -14.80 4.84
CA PRO A 63 -16.61 -13.64 5.43
C PRO A 63 -16.91 -13.79 6.93
N GLU A 64 -17.12 -15.01 7.43
CA GLU A 64 -17.41 -15.24 8.84
C GLU A 64 -16.16 -15.08 9.71
N ALA A 65 -14.99 -15.50 9.24
CA ALA A 65 -13.72 -15.22 9.92
C ALA A 65 -13.45 -13.71 10.02
N VAL A 66 -13.80 -12.97 8.98
CA VAL A 66 -13.69 -11.49 8.97
C VAL A 66 -14.57 -10.86 10.04
N LYS A 67 -15.84 -11.28 10.14
CA LYS A 67 -16.77 -10.77 11.16
C LYS A 67 -16.28 -11.02 12.58
N LYS A 68 -15.74 -12.22 12.85
CA LYS A 68 -15.17 -12.57 14.16
C LYS A 68 -13.96 -11.71 14.55
N ARG A 69 -13.19 -11.22 13.57
CA ARG A 69 -12.01 -10.36 13.78
C ARG A 69 -12.34 -8.86 13.81
N ALA A 70 -13.60 -8.47 13.62
CA ALA A 70 -14.01 -7.07 13.48
C ALA A 70 -13.79 -6.21 14.74
N HIS A 71 -13.44 -6.81 15.89
CA HIS A 71 -13.07 -6.04 17.09
C HIS A 71 -11.63 -5.53 17.00
N ILE A 72 -11.49 -4.29 16.56
CA ILE A 72 -10.22 -3.56 16.59
C ILE A 72 -10.05 -3.01 18.02
N SER A 73 -8.88 -3.22 18.62
CA SER A 73 -8.62 -2.66 19.95
C SER A 73 -8.49 -1.13 19.91
N PRO A 74 -8.86 -0.40 20.98
CA PRO A 74 -8.71 1.06 21.03
C PRO A 74 -7.29 1.55 20.71
N GLN A 75 -6.26 0.75 21.05
CA GLN A 75 -4.86 1.06 20.75
C GLN A 75 -4.60 1.03 19.23
N VAL A 76 -5.17 0.06 18.52
CA VAL A 76 -5.05 -0.05 17.05
C VAL A 76 -5.81 1.09 16.37
N GLU A 77 -7.02 1.42 16.82
CA GLU A 77 -7.78 2.58 16.31
C GLU A 77 -7.00 3.88 16.47
N MET A 78 -6.42 4.11 17.66
CA MET A 78 -5.59 5.28 17.91
C MET A 78 -4.36 5.31 17.01
N ALA A 79 -3.70 4.16 16.77
CA ALA A 79 -2.55 4.08 15.87
C ALA A 79 -2.94 4.41 14.43
N MET A 80 -4.10 3.93 13.96
CA MET A 80 -4.63 4.25 12.63
C MET A 80 -4.95 5.74 12.49
N ALA A 81 -5.62 6.34 13.49
CA ALA A 81 -5.93 7.78 13.50
C ALA A 81 -4.65 8.64 13.46
N LYS A 82 -3.63 8.28 14.25
CA LYS A 82 -2.33 8.94 14.22
C LYS A 82 -1.62 8.79 12.86
N GLY A 83 -1.78 7.64 12.19
CA GLY A 83 -1.30 7.41 10.83
C GLY A 83 -1.93 8.39 9.85
N LYS A 84 -3.27 8.43 9.76
CA LYS A 84 -4.02 9.34 8.88
C LYS A 84 -3.64 10.82 9.08
N LEU A 85 -3.45 11.26 10.34
CA LEU A 85 -2.98 12.63 10.62
C LEU A 85 -1.55 12.88 10.14
N SER A 86 -0.67 11.88 10.24
CA SER A 86 0.71 12.01 9.72
C SER A 86 0.75 12.09 8.21
N GLU A 87 -0.10 11.34 7.51
CA GLU A 87 -0.17 11.34 6.04
C GLU A 87 -0.42 12.75 5.48
N SER A 88 -1.46 13.44 5.98
CA SER A 88 -1.76 14.80 5.52
C SER A 88 -0.63 15.79 5.84
N HIS A 89 -0.02 15.65 7.02
CA HIS A 89 1.11 16.51 7.41
C HIS A 89 2.31 16.29 6.49
N VAL A 90 2.71 15.05 6.24
CA VAL A 90 3.86 14.73 5.36
C VAL A 90 3.60 15.18 3.93
N ARG A 91 2.37 14.97 3.40
CA ARG A 91 2.00 15.47 2.08
C ARG A 91 2.21 16.98 1.96
N ASN A 92 1.67 17.74 2.92
CA ASN A 92 1.79 19.19 2.92
C ASN A 92 3.26 19.65 3.04
N GLN A 93 4.03 18.99 3.92
CA GLN A 93 5.45 19.28 4.07
C GLN A 93 6.21 19.00 2.77
N TYR A 94 5.92 17.89 2.11
CA TYR A 94 6.52 17.50 0.85
C TYR A 94 6.25 18.54 -0.27
N MET A 95 5.01 19.06 -0.32
CA MET A 95 4.65 20.15 -1.25
C MET A 95 5.50 21.41 -1.02
N ILE A 96 5.70 21.77 0.25
CA ILE A 96 6.45 22.98 0.64
C ILE A 96 7.94 22.80 0.35
N ASP A 97 8.53 21.69 0.79
CA ASP A 97 9.97 21.46 0.73
C ASP A 97 10.48 21.29 -0.71
N TYR A 98 9.67 20.68 -1.57
CA TYR A 98 10.05 20.40 -2.96
C TYR A 98 9.39 21.34 -3.99
N GLY A 99 8.47 22.22 -3.57
CA GLY A 99 7.76 23.13 -4.48
C GLY A 99 6.92 22.41 -5.54
N ILE A 100 6.39 21.22 -5.22
CA ILE A 100 5.63 20.37 -6.15
C ILE A 100 4.17 20.21 -5.71
N THR A 101 3.31 19.87 -6.66
CA THR A 101 1.93 19.47 -6.34
C THR A 101 1.91 18.00 -5.97
N VAL A 102 1.42 17.67 -4.76
CA VAL A 102 1.19 16.30 -4.29
C VAL A 102 -0.30 16.02 -4.30
N PHE A 103 -0.70 14.99 -5.02
CA PHE A 103 -2.09 14.56 -5.16
C PHE A 103 -2.44 13.54 -4.07
N ASP A 104 -3.61 13.70 -3.48
CA ASP A 104 -4.15 12.75 -2.50
C ASP A 104 -4.66 11.49 -3.20
N GLY A 105 -4.09 10.34 -2.86
CA GLY A 105 -4.48 9.03 -3.38
C GLY A 105 -5.48 8.28 -2.50
N THR A 106 -5.81 8.81 -1.32
CA THR A 106 -6.74 8.15 -0.39
C THR A 106 -8.16 8.06 -0.96
N ASN A 107 -8.95 7.07 -0.51
CA ASN A 107 -10.31 6.81 -0.99
C ASN A 107 -10.43 6.40 -2.47
N MET A 108 -9.33 6.07 -3.12
CA MET A 108 -9.31 5.44 -4.44
C MET A 108 -8.72 4.04 -4.34
N LEU A 109 -9.32 3.09 -5.03
CA LEU A 109 -8.77 1.76 -5.24
C LEU A 109 -8.39 1.65 -6.72
N LEU A 110 -7.10 1.57 -7.00
CA LEU A 110 -6.56 1.36 -8.33
C LEU A 110 -6.51 -0.15 -8.57
N VAL A 111 -7.24 -0.63 -9.55
CA VAL A 111 -7.30 -2.06 -9.93
C VAL A 111 -6.46 -2.26 -11.18
N ASP A 112 -5.50 -3.17 -11.12
CA ASP A 112 -4.64 -3.48 -12.25
C ASP A 112 -5.39 -4.31 -13.30
N THR A 113 -5.52 -3.76 -14.51
CA THR A 113 -6.20 -4.42 -15.64
C THR A 113 -5.24 -5.13 -16.59
N ARG A 114 -3.93 -5.12 -16.32
CA ARG A 114 -2.89 -5.75 -17.15
C ARG A 114 -2.57 -7.17 -16.70
N HIS A 115 -2.63 -7.43 -15.40
CA HIS A 115 -2.40 -8.74 -14.83
C HIS A 115 -3.73 -9.37 -14.44
N LEU A 116 -4.15 -10.36 -15.21
CA LEU A 116 -5.44 -11.02 -15.08
C LEU A 116 -5.26 -12.44 -14.51
N ASP A 117 -6.26 -12.92 -13.80
CA ASP A 117 -6.32 -14.31 -13.36
C ASP A 117 -6.63 -15.27 -14.52
N SER A 118 -6.68 -16.57 -14.24
CA SER A 118 -6.99 -17.60 -15.25
C SER A 118 -8.39 -17.49 -15.86
N ASN A 119 -9.29 -16.71 -15.25
CA ASN A 119 -10.64 -16.44 -15.74
C ASN A 119 -10.73 -15.11 -16.50
N GLY A 120 -9.60 -14.40 -16.68
CA GLY A 120 -9.55 -13.09 -17.31
C GLY A 120 -9.99 -11.94 -16.43
N ASN A 121 -10.06 -12.12 -15.12
CA ASN A 121 -10.46 -11.06 -14.18
C ASN A 121 -9.25 -10.40 -13.52
N PRO A 122 -9.29 -9.08 -13.28
CA PRO A 122 -8.34 -8.39 -12.42
C PRO A 122 -8.35 -8.97 -11.01
N PHE A 123 -7.19 -9.18 -10.40
CA PHE A 123 -7.09 -9.72 -9.04
C PHE A 123 -6.15 -8.92 -8.13
N MET A 124 -5.52 -7.88 -8.65
CA MET A 124 -4.58 -7.04 -7.90
C MET A 124 -5.06 -5.60 -7.81
N ALA A 125 -4.90 -4.98 -6.65
CA ALA A 125 -5.26 -3.58 -6.45
C ALA A 125 -4.30 -2.87 -5.48
N ALA A 126 -4.33 -1.54 -5.51
CA ALA A 126 -3.60 -0.70 -4.58
C ALA A 126 -4.41 0.55 -4.20
N THR A 127 -4.21 1.04 -3.00
CA THR A 127 -4.53 2.40 -2.58
C THR A 127 -3.22 3.12 -2.34
N LEU A 128 -3.11 4.36 -2.77
CA LEU A 128 -1.94 5.20 -2.57
C LEU A 128 -2.23 6.20 -1.44
N ASP A 129 -1.24 6.49 -0.59
CA ASP A 129 -1.36 7.61 0.35
C ASP A 129 -1.31 8.93 -0.41
N ALA A 130 -0.40 9.03 -1.39
CA ALA A 130 -0.28 10.18 -2.28
C ALA A 130 0.55 9.81 -3.53
N TRP A 131 0.61 10.76 -4.48
CA TRP A 131 1.50 10.70 -5.64
C TRP A 131 1.77 12.10 -6.17
N PHE A 132 2.80 12.26 -6.98
CA PHE A 132 3.16 13.52 -7.63
C PHE A 132 3.79 13.28 -9.00
N MET A 133 3.85 14.33 -9.83
CA MET A 133 4.62 14.27 -11.07
C MET A 133 6.07 14.69 -10.78
N SER A 134 7.04 13.86 -11.19
CA SER A 134 8.44 14.24 -11.07
C SER A 134 8.76 15.48 -11.91
N SER A 135 9.73 16.28 -11.46
CA SER A 135 10.17 17.45 -12.21
C SER A 135 11.06 17.04 -13.40
N GLY A 136 11.03 17.80 -14.49
CA GLY A 136 11.89 17.62 -15.66
C GLY A 136 11.15 17.27 -16.94
N GLU A 137 11.90 17.11 -18.04
CA GLU A 137 11.35 16.80 -19.38
C GLU A 137 10.63 15.46 -19.42
N ASP A 138 11.12 14.47 -18.65
CA ASP A 138 10.51 13.15 -18.48
C ASP A 138 9.65 13.09 -17.21
N SER A 139 8.67 13.99 -17.10
CA SER A 139 7.76 14.00 -15.96
C SER A 139 6.96 12.70 -15.86
N VAL A 140 7.24 11.89 -14.83
CA VAL A 140 6.58 10.61 -14.58
C VAL A 140 5.87 10.60 -13.23
N PRO A 141 4.75 9.88 -13.11
CA PRO A 141 4.08 9.72 -11.83
C PRO A 141 4.99 8.98 -10.84
N THR A 142 5.14 9.57 -9.66
CA THR A 142 5.92 9.01 -8.55
C THR A 142 4.99 8.78 -7.37
N ILE A 143 4.95 7.54 -6.88
CA ILE A 143 4.16 7.18 -5.70
C ILE A 143 4.81 7.76 -4.45
N LEU A 144 4.01 8.26 -3.53
CA LEU A 144 4.44 8.69 -2.20
C LEU A 144 3.69 7.86 -1.15
N GLU A 145 4.37 6.90 -0.56
CA GLU A 145 3.85 6.10 0.55
C GLU A 145 4.38 6.65 1.86
N ILE A 146 3.53 6.76 2.88
CA ILE A 146 3.83 7.40 4.16
C ILE A 146 3.64 6.40 5.29
N LYS A 147 4.67 6.20 6.09
CA LYS A 147 4.59 5.31 7.25
C LYS A 147 5.02 6.04 8.52
N ARG A 148 4.22 5.86 9.58
CA ARG A 148 4.49 6.41 10.90
C ARG A 148 4.76 5.31 11.91
N THR A 149 5.74 5.54 12.78
CA THR A 149 6.06 4.67 13.92
C THR A 149 6.33 5.49 15.17
N GLU A 150 6.27 4.84 16.32
CA GLU A 150 6.72 5.39 17.61
C GLU A 150 8.07 4.79 18.04
N SER A 151 8.78 4.12 17.11
CA SER A 151 10.10 3.53 17.34
C SER A 151 11.13 4.10 16.38
N TRP A 152 12.22 4.63 16.90
CA TRP A 152 13.35 5.13 16.10
C TRP A 152 14.10 4.00 15.35
N LYS A 153 13.97 2.76 15.82
CA LYS A 153 14.64 1.60 15.21
C LYS A 153 13.95 1.09 13.96
N THR A 154 12.70 1.49 13.70
CA THR A 154 11.93 0.96 12.58
C THR A 154 12.52 1.38 11.23
N PHE A 155 12.98 2.63 11.10
CA PHE A 155 13.51 3.17 9.86
C PHE A 155 15.02 3.35 9.95
N GLY A 156 15.77 2.36 9.43
CA GLY A 156 17.24 2.32 9.37
C GLY A 156 17.80 2.78 8.02
N ALA A 157 18.96 2.26 7.66
CA ALA A 157 19.56 2.50 6.34
C ALA A 157 18.71 1.93 5.21
N ASN A 158 18.06 0.79 5.45
CA ASN A 158 17.10 0.18 4.52
C ASN A 158 15.69 0.25 5.10
N PRO A 159 14.66 0.34 4.25
CA PRO A 159 13.29 0.30 4.69
C PRO A 159 12.92 -1.09 5.24
N PRO A 160 11.98 -1.19 6.20
CA PRO A 160 11.42 -2.47 6.60
C PRO A 160 10.89 -3.24 5.39
N LEU A 161 11.20 -4.55 5.31
CA LEU A 161 10.86 -5.39 4.15
C LEU A 161 9.38 -5.37 3.82
N GLY A 162 8.49 -5.38 4.84
CA GLY A 162 7.05 -5.32 4.62
C GLY A 162 6.58 -4.01 3.98
N TYR A 163 7.17 -2.87 4.33
CA TYR A 163 6.85 -1.60 3.71
C TYR A 163 7.45 -1.49 2.30
N ARG A 164 8.67 -2.02 2.11
CA ARG A 164 9.26 -2.14 0.78
C ARG A 164 8.36 -2.95 -0.14
N ALA A 165 7.90 -4.13 0.28
CA ALA A 165 7.02 -4.98 -0.50
C ALA A 165 5.69 -4.28 -0.86
N GLN A 166 5.10 -3.53 0.07
CA GLN A 166 3.90 -2.75 -0.19
C GLN A 166 4.11 -1.70 -1.29
N VAL A 167 5.21 -0.93 -1.22
CA VAL A 167 5.54 0.09 -2.23
C VAL A 167 5.80 -0.54 -3.60
N LEU A 168 6.57 -1.63 -3.66
CA LEU A 168 6.83 -2.33 -4.91
C LEU A 168 5.55 -2.89 -5.53
N LYS A 169 4.63 -3.39 -4.71
CA LYS A 169 3.31 -3.81 -5.19
C LYS A 169 2.47 -2.65 -5.72
N GLN A 170 2.52 -1.48 -5.08
CA GLN A 170 1.89 -0.28 -5.63
C GLN A 170 2.46 0.08 -7.01
N MET A 171 3.80 -0.02 -7.19
CA MET A 171 4.44 0.19 -8.50
C MET A 171 3.98 -0.85 -9.53
N ILE A 172 3.86 -2.13 -9.16
CA ILE A 172 3.32 -3.18 -10.04
C ILE A 172 1.90 -2.82 -10.50
N VAL A 173 1.01 -2.55 -9.55
CA VAL A 173 -0.41 -2.26 -9.82
C VAL A 173 -0.59 -1.00 -10.68
N THR A 174 0.17 0.04 -10.41
CA THR A 174 0.01 1.33 -11.10
C THR A 174 0.83 1.45 -12.38
N GLY A 175 1.87 0.62 -12.54
CA GLY A 175 2.87 0.79 -13.59
C GLY A 175 3.79 2.00 -13.38
N ALA A 176 3.74 2.64 -12.22
CA ALA A 176 4.63 3.75 -11.89
C ALA A 176 6.08 3.27 -11.84
N LYS A 177 6.96 4.01 -12.51
CA LYS A 177 8.40 3.68 -12.54
C LYS A 177 9.13 4.14 -11.29
N LYS A 178 8.59 5.09 -10.54
CA LYS A 178 9.24 5.67 -9.36
C LYS A 178 8.31 5.67 -8.17
N ALA A 179 8.89 5.44 -7.00
CA ALA A 179 8.19 5.58 -5.72
C ALA A 179 9.12 6.11 -4.63
N VAL A 180 8.53 6.77 -3.65
CA VAL A 180 9.18 7.23 -2.42
C VAL A 180 8.41 6.70 -1.23
N LEU A 181 9.11 6.08 -0.29
CA LEU A 181 8.59 5.74 1.02
C LEU A 181 9.14 6.74 2.04
N VAL A 182 8.27 7.49 2.68
CA VAL A 182 8.62 8.37 3.80
C VAL A 182 8.32 7.66 5.10
N GLY A 183 9.36 7.32 5.85
CA GLY A 183 9.28 6.73 7.18
C GLY A 183 9.42 7.80 8.26
N ARG A 184 8.34 8.09 8.99
CA ARG A 184 8.30 9.08 10.05
C ARG A 184 8.29 8.43 11.43
N SER A 185 9.33 8.66 12.24
CA SER A 185 9.39 8.26 13.64
C SER A 185 9.03 9.43 14.53
N VAL A 186 8.02 9.25 15.39
CA VAL A 186 7.57 10.26 16.35
C VAL A 186 7.78 9.70 17.75
N LEU A 187 8.82 10.17 18.42
CA LEU A 187 9.19 9.72 19.76
C LEU A 187 8.55 10.61 20.83
N PHE A 188 8.06 9.96 21.88
CA PHE A 188 7.59 10.65 23.08
C PHE A 188 8.74 10.70 24.10
N GLY A 189 9.38 11.88 24.22
CA GLY A 189 10.37 12.12 25.26
C GLY A 189 9.74 12.32 26.65
N LYS A 190 10.58 12.38 27.69
CA LYS A 190 10.17 12.84 29.02
C LYS A 190 10.00 14.38 28.97
N GLY A 191 8.79 14.84 28.60
CA GLY A 191 8.50 16.27 28.49
C GLY A 191 7.53 16.58 27.33
N PRO A 192 7.21 17.88 27.11
CA PRO A 192 6.27 18.30 26.07
C PRO A 192 6.83 18.19 24.64
N TYR A 193 8.12 17.92 24.47
CA TYR A 193 8.80 17.88 23.20
C TYR A 193 8.75 16.49 22.59
N ARG A 194 8.33 16.42 21.33
CA ARG A 194 8.37 15.20 20.51
C ARG A 194 9.58 15.32 19.59
N GLU A 195 10.43 14.32 19.59
CA GLU A 195 11.46 14.19 18.56
C GLU A 195 10.83 13.55 17.34
N VAL A 196 10.98 14.17 16.19
CA VAL A 196 10.49 13.67 14.90
C VAL A 196 11.68 13.48 14.00
N THR A 197 11.83 12.27 13.48
CA THR A 197 12.83 11.97 12.46
C THR A 197 12.14 11.40 11.23
N GLU A 198 12.60 11.79 10.06
CA GLU A 198 12.09 11.30 8.78
C GLU A 198 13.22 10.67 7.97
N ARG A 199 12.88 9.61 7.24
CA ARG A 199 13.77 8.96 6.27
C ARG A 199 13.01 8.72 4.98
N GLU A 200 13.67 9.01 3.87
CA GLU A 200 13.17 8.72 2.55
C GLU A 200 13.91 7.53 1.95
N TYR A 201 13.14 6.66 1.32
CA TYR A 201 13.65 5.55 0.52
C TYR A 201 13.06 5.66 -0.88
N ARG A 202 13.93 5.73 -1.88
CA ARG A 202 13.56 5.92 -3.28
C ARG A 202 13.67 4.60 -4.02
N PHE A 203 12.68 4.33 -4.87
CA PHE A 203 12.62 3.12 -5.69
C PHE A 203 12.49 3.55 -7.16
N ASP A 204 13.26 2.86 -8.01
CA ASP A 204 13.21 3.03 -9.45
C ASP A 204 13.02 1.64 -10.09
N ALA A 205 12.01 1.47 -10.93
CA ALA A 205 11.72 0.20 -11.59
C ALA A 205 12.82 -0.23 -12.57
N ASP A 206 13.66 0.71 -13.00
CA ASP A 206 14.80 0.42 -13.88
C ASP A 206 16.04 -0.08 -13.08
N ASP A 207 16.02 0.01 -11.73
CA ASP A 207 17.02 -0.64 -10.87
C ASP A 207 16.84 -2.17 -10.94
N PRO A 208 17.91 -2.94 -11.30
CA PRO A 208 17.81 -4.40 -11.42
C PRO A 208 17.39 -5.11 -10.13
N ALA A 209 17.74 -4.58 -8.95
CA ALA A 209 17.32 -5.17 -7.67
C ALA A 209 15.83 -4.91 -7.41
N VAL A 210 15.34 -3.71 -7.69
CA VAL A 210 13.92 -3.36 -7.59
C VAL A 210 13.09 -4.20 -8.55
N LYS A 211 13.52 -4.30 -9.80
CA LYS A 211 12.85 -5.11 -10.83
C LYS A 211 12.75 -6.58 -10.42
N ARG A 212 13.84 -7.18 -9.97
CA ARG A 212 13.85 -8.58 -9.49
C ARG A 212 12.88 -8.80 -8.34
N ASP A 213 12.82 -7.86 -7.37
CA ASP A 213 11.91 -7.96 -6.24
C ASP A 213 10.43 -7.81 -6.69
N MET A 214 10.16 -6.91 -7.65
CA MET A 214 8.83 -6.77 -8.25
C MET A 214 8.38 -8.04 -8.97
N ASP A 215 9.27 -8.63 -9.77
CA ASP A 215 9.00 -9.90 -10.47
C ASP A 215 8.72 -11.03 -9.48
N GLY A 216 9.47 -11.11 -8.38
CA GLY A 216 9.26 -12.09 -7.31
C GLY A 216 7.92 -11.89 -6.60
N ILE A 217 7.55 -10.65 -6.28
CA ILE A 217 6.24 -10.33 -5.70
C ILE A 217 5.11 -10.78 -6.63
N LEU A 218 5.21 -10.43 -7.90
CA LEU A 218 4.20 -10.79 -8.90
C LEU A 218 4.00 -12.30 -9.00
N GLN A 219 5.10 -13.07 -9.02
CA GLN A 219 5.06 -14.54 -9.07
C GLN A 219 4.39 -15.14 -7.83
N GLU A 220 4.77 -14.71 -6.62
CA GLU A 220 4.22 -15.25 -5.38
C GLU A 220 2.74 -14.86 -5.19
N GLU A 221 2.33 -13.66 -5.58
CA GLU A 221 0.93 -13.28 -5.52
C GLU A 221 0.08 -13.98 -6.57
N TYR A 222 0.60 -14.17 -7.78
CA TYR A 222 -0.06 -14.96 -8.82
C TYR A 222 -0.29 -16.40 -8.33
N LYS A 223 0.75 -17.03 -7.76
CA LYS A 223 0.66 -18.35 -7.15
C LYS A 223 -0.37 -18.38 -6.02
N PHE A 224 -0.28 -17.41 -5.08
CA PHE A 224 -1.21 -17.36 -3.95
C PHE A 224 -2.68 -17.24 -4.41
N TRP A 225 -2.95 -16.41 -5.42
CA TRP A 225 -4.29 -16.26 -5.97
C TRP A 225 -4.80 -17.54 -6.62
N HIS A 226 -4.02 -18.15 -7.50
CA HIS A 226 -4.45 -19.31 -8.30
C HIS A 226 -4.49 -20.62 -7.51
N GLU A 227 -3.55 -20.82 -6.60
CA GLU A 227 -3.48 -22.07 -5.84
C GLU A 227 -4.37 -22.09 -4.60
N TYR A 228 -4.72 -20.91 -4.05
CA TYR A 228 -5.41 -20.84 -2.77
C TYR A 228 -6.69 -20.00 -2.79
N VAL A 229 -6.68 -18.80 -3.38
CA VAL A 229 -7.86 -17.92 -3.34
C VAL A 229 -8.94 -18.38 -4.31
N LEU A 230 -8.63 -18.57 -5.59
CA LEU A 230 -9.58 -19.01 -6.60
C LEU A 230 -10.25 -20.35 -6.26
N PRO A 231 -9.49 -21.42 -5.89
CA PRO A 231 -10.09 -22.70 -5.53
C PRO A 231 -10.63 -22.73 -4.10
N LYS A 232 -10.54 -21.63 -3.34
CA LYS A 232 -10.91 -21.54 -1.92
C LYS A 232 -10.22 -22.58 -1.04
N LYS A 233 -8.97 -22.88 -1.32
CA LYS A 233 -8.14 -23.82 -0.58
C LYS A 233 -7.24 -23.07 0.38
N MET A 234 -7.32 -23.40 1.69
CA MET A 234 -6.45 -22.73 2.69
C MET A 234 -4.97 -23.02 2.41
N PRO A 235 -4.12 -21.97 2.35
CA PRO A 235 -2.68 -22.15 2.15
C PRO A 235 -2.00 -22.77 3.38
N PRO A 236 -0.83 -23.42 3.23
CA PRO A 236 0.06 -23.70 4.36
C PRO A 236 0.37 -22.43 5.14
N LEU A 237 0.41 -22.55 6.47
CA LEU A 237 0.70 -21.40 7.32
C LEU A 237 2.13 -20.91 7.13
N ILE A 238 2.29 -19.64 6.80
CA ILE A 238 3.55 -18.90 6.90
C ILE A 238 3.42 -17.96 8.09
N LEU A 239 4.22 -18.21 9.12
CA LEU A 239 4.23 -17.35 10.30
C LEU A 239 4.87 -16.01 9.99
N PRO A 240 4.33 -14.90 10.54
CA PRO A 240 4.98 -13.60 10.43
C PRO A 240 6.41 -13.65 11.00
N THR A 241 7.34 -13.02 10.31
CA THR A 241 8.71 -12.90 10.82
C THR A 241 8.71 -11.96 12.04
N PRO A 242 9.19 -12.40 13.22
CA PRO A 242 9.33 -11.53 14.38
C PRO A 242 10.23 -10.32 14.05
N ARG A 243 9.88 -9.16 14.56
CA ARG A 243 10.69 -7.93 14.46
C ARG A 243 11.79 -7.90 15.49
#